data_b1d38273a7c460a014a1faa0225ab623
#
_entry.id   b1d38273a7c460a014a1faa0225ab623
#
_cell.length_a   1.000
_cell.length_b   1.000
_cell.length_c   1.000
_cell.angle_alpha   90.00
_cell.angle_beta   90.00
_cell.angle_gamma   90.00
#
_symmetry.space_group_name_H-M   'P 1'
#
loop_
_entity.id
_entity.type
_entity.pdbx_description
1 polymer ?
#
loop_
_entity_poly.entity_id
_entity_poly.type
_entity_poly.pdbx_seq_one_letter_code
_entity_poly.pdbx_strand_id
1 'polypeptide(L)'
;MARMKFLCDAERCIECNACVTACKNEHEVPWGINRRRVVTIDDGIEGEKSISVACMHCTDAPCQAVCPVDCFYTTEEGVVLHDKDICIGCGYCFYACPFGAPQYPQDGAFGARGKMDKCTFCAGGPEEDNSQAELDKYGRNRLAEGKLPLCAEMCSTKALLAGDGDIVADLFRSRVVRRGGRPDNWGWDTAYKD
;
A
#
# COMPACT_ATOMS: atom_id res chain seq x y z
N MET A 1 -13.36 5.89 14.71
CA MET A 1 -13.11 4.62 14.00
C MET A 1 -11.64 4.56 13.63
N ALA A 2 -11.01 3.46 13.92
CA ALA A 2 -9.61 3.23 13.59
C ALA A 2 -9.43 3.19 12.08
N ARG A 3 -8.40 3.85 11.57
CA ARG A 3 -8.08 3.87 10.13
C ARG A 3 -7.03 2.80 9.83
N MET A 4 -7.30 1.99 8.82
CA MET A 4 -6.34 1.00 8.33
C MET A 4 -5.10 1.68 7.74
N LYS A 5 -3.91 1.30 8.22
CA LYS A 5 -2.62 1.88 7.82
C LYS A 5 -1.56 0.81 7.59
N PHE A 6 -0.62 1.14 6.71
CA PHE A 6 0.67 0.46 6.62
C PHE A 6 1.75 1.26 7.33
N LEU A 7 2.70 0.55 7.93
CA LEU A 7 3.95 1.11 8.41
C LEU A 7 5.07 0.12 8.08
N CYS A 8 6.18 0.62 7.55
CA CYS A 8 7.37 -0.18 7.31
C CYS A 8 8.47 0.21 8.29
N ASP A 9 8.92 -0.74 9.08
CA ASP A 9 10.07 -0.62 9.97
C ASP A 9 11.35 -0.88 9.18
N ALA A 10 12.02 0.19 8.74
CA ALA A 10 13.20 0.12 7.89
C ALA A 10 14.37 -0.64 8.55
N GLU A 11 14.47 -0.63 9.89
CA GLU A 11 15.50 -1.38 10.61
C GLU A 11 15.33 -2.90 10.53
N ARG A 12 14.18 -3.36 10.09
CA ARG A 12 13.85 -4.78 9.97
C ARG A 12 13.65 -5.25 8.53
N CYS A 13 13.57 -4.32 7.59
CA CYS A 13 13.42 -4.65 6.17
C CYS A 13 14.75 -5.18 5.62
N ILE A 14 14.73 -6.39 5.08
CA ILE A 14 15.90 -7.05 4.48
C ILE A 14 15.81 -7.13 2.95
N GLU A 15 14.95 -6.33 2.33
CA GLU A 15 14.77 -6.23 0.88
C GLU A 15 14.43 -7.56 0.16
N CYS A 16 13.87 -8.53 0.87
CA CYS A 16 13.61 -9.87 0.33
C CYS A 16 12.49 -9.93 -0.73
N ASN A 17 11.76 -8.83 -0.96
CA ASN A 17 10.65 -8.72 -1.92
C ASN A 17 9.47 -9.69 -1.70
N ALA A 18 9.42 -10.45 -0.61
CA ALA A 18 8.32 -11.37 -0.31
C ALA A 18 6.94 -10.66 -0.30
N CYS A 19 6.89 -9.42 0.21
CA CYS A 19 5.66 -8.62 0.21
C CYS A 19 5.21 -8.22 -1.21
N VAL A 20 6.13 -8.02 -2.14
CA VAL A 20 5.85 -7.71 -3.56
C VAL A 20 5.30 -8.95 -4.26
N THR A 21 5.97 -10.09 -4.12
CA THR A 21 5.57 -11.36 -4.71
C THR A 21 4.22 -11.82 -4.17
N ALA A 22 4.01 -11.73 -2.86
CA ALA A 22 2.73 -12.06 -2.23
C ALA A 22 1.58 -11.23 -2.79
N CYS A 23 1.79 -9.91 -2.95
CA CYS A 23 0.79 -9.02 -3.52
C CYS A 23 0.49 -9.34 -4.99
N LYS A 24 1.52 -9.63 -5.79
CA LYS A 24 1.36 -9.99 -7.20
C LYS A 24 0.58 -11.29 -7.39
N ASN A 25 0.88 -12.30 -6.60
CA ASN A 25 0.24 -13.61 -6.72
C ASN A 25 -1.20 -13.60 -6.19
N GLU A 26 -1.45 -12.93 -5.06
CA GLU A 26 -2.81 -12.87 -4.47
C GLU A 26 -3.81 -12.14 -5.37
N HIS A 27 -3.36 -11.13 -6.09
CA HIS A 27 -4.23 -10.26 -6.89
C HIS A 27 -4.04 -10.43 -8.39
N GLU A 28 -3.28 -11.42 -8.83
CA GLU A 28 -2.94 -11.64 -10.25
C GLU A 28 -2.59 -10.34 -10.98
N VAL A 29 -1.76 -9.52 -10.31
CA VAL A 29 -1.46 -8.15 -10.75
C VAL A 29 -0.82 -8.17 -12.14
N PRO A 30 -1.40 -7.47 -13.13
CA PRO A 30 -0.92 -7.47 -14.51
C PRO A 30 0.54 -7.07 -14.66
N TRP A 31 1.13 -7.45 -15.79
CA TRP A 31 2.46 -7.01 -16.17
C TRP A 31 2.54 -5.47 -16.23
N GLY A 32 3.68 -4.94 -15.78
CA GLY A 32 3.93 -3.49 -15.71
C GLY A 32 3.38 -2.81 -14.45
N ILE A 33 2.57 -3.48 -13.66
CA ILE A 33 2.03 -2.94 -12.40
C ILE A 33 2.73 -3.56 -11.20
N ASN A 34 3.09 -2.72 -10.24
CA ASN A 34 3.56 -3.12 -8.91
C ASN A 34 2.75 -2.37 -7.84
N ARG A 35 1.68 -2.97 -7.32
CA ARG A 35 0.88 -2.38 -6.23
C ARG A 35 1.72 -2.13 -4.98
N ARG A 36 2.78 -2.92 -4.78
CA ARG A 36 3.77 -2.77 -3.72
C ARG A 36 5.18 -2.85 -4.30
N ARG A 37 6.09 -2.05 -3.76
CA ARG A 37 7.50 -1.98 -4.15
C ARG A 37 8.38 -1.96 -2.91
N VAL A 38 9.58 -2.51 -3.00
CA VAL A 38 10.65 -2.22 -2.03
C VAL A 38 11.56 -1.18 -2.67
N VAL A 39 11.88 -0.16 -1.91
CA VAL A 39 12.75 0.95 -2.32
C VAL A 39 13.89 1.02 -1.34
N THR A 40 15.12 1.04 -1.85
CA THR A 40 16.33 1.23 -1.06
C THR A 40 16.68 2.71 -1.02
N ILE A 41 16.88 3.21 0.18
CA ILE A 41 17.29 4.59 0.46
C ILE A 41 18.80 4.56 0.69
N ASP A 42 19.52 5.48 0.06
CA ASP A 42 20.99 5.57 0.11
C ASP A 42 21.68 4.28 -0.39
N ASP A 43 21.17 3.71 -1.51
CA ASP A 43 21.65 2.48 -2.11
C ASP A 43 23.18 2.54 -2.35
N GLY A 44 23.91 1.54 -1.84
CA GLY A 44 25.36 1.44 -1.91
C GLY A 44 26.14 2.35 -0.95
N ILE A 45 25.48 3.08 -0.05
CA ILE A 45 26.10 3.92 0.99
C ILE A 45 25.98 3.21 2.34
N GLU A 46 26.99 3.37 3.19
CA GLU A 46 26.96 2.79 4.55
C GLU A 46 25.72 3.30 5.31
N GLY A 47 24.94 2.37 5.84
CA GLY A 47 23.69 2.68 6.56
C GLY A 47 22.44 2.68 5.67
N GLU A 48 22.54 2.20 4.42
CA GLU A 48 21.37 2.03 3.54
C GLU A 48 20.19 1.35 4.24
N LYS A 49 18.98 1.76 3.89
CA LYS A 49 17.74 1.22 4.45
C LYS A 49 16.76 0.91 3.34
N SER A 50 16.06 -0.19 3.48
CA SER A 50 14.97 -0.54 2.56
C SER A 50 13.61 -0.37 3.20
N ILE A 51 12.66 0.15 2.43
CA ILE A 51 11.27 0.34 2.84
C ILE A 51 10.31 -0.29 1.82
N SER A 52 9.25 -0.87 2.32
CA SER A 52 8.16 -1.39 1.50
C SER A 52 7.07 -0.35 1.34
N VAL A 53 6.85 0.11 0.11
CA VAL A 53 5.92 1.20 -0.24
C VAL A 53 4.75 0.68 -1.07
N ALA A 54 3.57 1.21 -0.82
CA ALA A 54 2.34 0.99 -1.60
C ALA A 54 1.45 2.23 -1.51
N CYS A 55 0.17 2.13 -1.89
CA CYS A 55 -0.81 3.18 -1.61
C CYS A 55 -0.87 3.45 -0.10
N MET A 56 -0.82 4.73 0.28
CA MET A 56 -0.86 5.15 1.70
C MET A 56 -2.27 5.26 2.25
N HIS A 57 -3.30 5.05 1.42
CA HIS A 57 -4.71 5.23 1.79
C HIS A 57 -4.92 6.54 2.56
N CYS A 58 -4.61 7.65 1.89
CA CYS A 58 -4.59 9.00 2.47
C CYS A 58 -5.95 9.39 3.04
N THR A 59 -5.93 10.20 4.09
CA THR A 59 -7.17 10.78 4.67
C THR A 59 -7.80 11.77 3.71
N ASP A 60 -6.96 12.61 3.10
CA ASP A 60 -7.32 13.54 2.04
C ASP A 60 -6.60 13.06 0.77
N ALA A 61 -7.30 12.27 -0.03
CA ALA A 61 -6.70 11.54 -1.14
C ALA A 61 -6.66 12.38 -2.41
N PRO A 62 -5.51 12.91 -2.85
CA PRO A 62 -5.44 13.75 -4.05
C PRO A 62 -5.85 12.99 -5.32
N CYS A 63 -5.62 11.67 -5.38
CA CYS A 63 -6.07 10.85 -6.50
C CYS A 63 -7.60 10.79 -6.62
N GLN A 64 -8.33 10.84 -5.52
CA GLN A 64 -9.79 10.91 -5.49
C GLN A 64 -10.26 12.29 -5.92
N ALA A 65 -9.65 13.35 -5.38
CA ALA A 65 -10.03 14.74 -5.66
C ALA A 65 -9.90 15.13 -7.15
N VAL A 66 -8.97 14.53 -7.90
CA VAL A 66 -8.75 14.85 -9.31
C VAL A 66 -9.47 13.91 -10.29
N CYS A 67 -10.24 12.95 -9.79
CA CYS A 67 -10.89 11.97 -10.65
C CYS A 67 -12.13 12.58 -11.34
N PRO A 68 -12.17 12.71 -12.69
CA PRO A 68 -13.28 13.36 -13.38
C PRO A 68 -14.55 12.50 -13.46
N VAL A 69 -14.46 11.22 -13.08
CA VAL A 69 -15.59 10.26 -13.12
C VAL A 69 -15.91 9.69 -11.73
N ASP A 70 -15.30 10.23 -10.68
CA ASP A 70 -15.53 9.84 -9.29
C ASP A 70 -15.43 8.33 -9.03
N CYS A 71 -14.47 7.65 -9.70
CA CYS A 71 -14.29 6.21 -9.54
C CYS A 71 -13.67 5.80 -8.20
N PHE A 72 -13.21 6.76 -7.37
CA PHE A 72 -12.65 6.48 -6.05
C PHE A 72 -13.69 6.65 -4.96
N TYR A 73 -13.59 5.81 -3.95
CA TYR A 73 -14.38 5.90 -2.72
C TYR A 73 -13.53 5.50 -1.52
N THR A 74 -13.96 5.87 -0.34
CA THR A 74 -13.27 5.55 0.92
C THR A 74 -14.19 4.72 1.80
N THR A 75 -13.71 3.58 2.29
CA THR A 75 -14.46 2.71 3.19
C THR A 75 -14.53 3.31 4.61
N GLU A 76 -15.39 2.77 5.46
CA GLU A 76 -15.49 3.18 6.86
C GLU A 76 -14.17 3.03 7.63
N GLU A 77 -13.38 2.01 7.29
CA GLU A 77 -12.06 1.77 7.86
C GLU A 77 -10.98 2.70 7.27
N GLY A 78 -11.36 3.64 6.41
CA GLY A 78 -10.46 4.62 5.80
C GLY A 78 -9.55 4.06 4.71
N VAL A 79 -9.95 2.97 4.07
CA VAL A 79 -9.25 2.44 2.89
C VAL A 79 -9.78 3.16 1.64
N VAL A 80 -8.88 3.79 0.88
CA VAL A 80 -9.24 4.40 -0.41
C VAL A 80 -9.27 3.31 -1.46
N LEU A 81 -10.44 3.03 -2.00
CA LEU A 81 -10.67 2.04 -3.06
C LEU A 81 -11.02 2.72 -4.40
N HIS A 82 -11.25 1.94 -5.43
CA HIS A 82 -11.65 2.44 -6.74
C HIS A 82 -12.47 1.40 -7.49
N ASP A 83 -13.42 1.90 -8.26
CA ASP A 83 -14.22 1.09 -9.17
C ASP A 83 -13.57 1.11 -10.57
N LYS A 84 -13.13 -0.08 -11.02
CA LYS A 84 -12.51 -0.24 -12.34
C LYS A 84 -13.51 -0.10 -13.48
N ASP A 85 -14.79 -0.36 -13.26
CA ASP A 85 -15.81 -0.27 -14.31
C ASP A 85 -16.11 1.20 -14.67
N ILE A 86 -16.08 2.09 -13.68
CA ILE A 86 -16.24 3.53 -13.89
C ILE A 86 -14.97 4.17 -14.47
N CYS A 87 -13.79 3.64 -14.17
CA CYS A 87 -12.50 4.23 -14.55
C CYS A 87 -12.37 4.36 -16.08
N ILE A 88 -12.03 5.55 -16.56
CA ILE A 88 -11.81 5.85 -18.00
C ILE A 88 -10.33 5.84 -18.41
N GLY A 89 -9.39 5.54 -17.51
CA GLY A 89 -7.96 5.47 -17.83
C GLY A 89 -7.29 6.82 -18.12
N CYS A 90 -7.83 7.95 -17.66
CA CYS A 90 -7.33 9.30 -18.00
C CYS A 90 -5.94 9.63 -17.43
N GLY A 91 -5.52 9.00 -16.31
CA GLY A 91 -4.18 9.17 -15.74
C GLY A 91 -4.03 10.31 -14.73
N TYR A 92 -5.02 11.15 -14.47
CA TYR A 92 -4.90 12.29 -13.54
C TYR A 92 -4.50 11.84 -12.14
N CYS A 93 -5.03 10.73 -11.65
CA CYS A 93 -4.69 10.16 -10.35
C CYS A 93 -3.20 9.76 -10.24
N PHE A 94 -2.57 9.34 -11.35
CA PHE A 94 -1.15 9.04 -11.39
C PHE A 94 -0.30 10.30 -11.14
N TYR A 95 -0.62 11.39 -11.82
CA TYR A 95 0.11 12.66 -11.66
C TYR A 95 -0.15 13.33 -10.30
N ALA A 96 -1.33 13.14 -9.73
CA ALA A 96 -1.69 13.72 -8.44
C ALA A 96 -1.10 12.98 -7.24
N CYS A 97 -0.70 11.72 -7.40
CA CYS A 97 -0.20 10.89 -6.31
C CYS A 97 1.30 11.09 -6.08
N PRO A 98 1.75 11.64 -4.93
CA PRO A 98 3.18 11.85 -4.67
C PRO A 98 3.95 10.53 -4.48
N PHE A 99 3.24 9.42 -4.27
CA PHE A 99 3.84 8.10 -4.05
C PHE A 99 3.83 7.20 -5.30
N GLY A 100 3.28 7.67 -6.43
CA GLY A 100 3.14 6.89 -7.66
C GLY A 100 2.32 5.59 -7.47
N ALA A 101 1.31 5.60 -6.59
CA ALA A 101 0.53 4.42 -6.28
C ALA A 101 -0.43 3.99 -7.40
N PRO A 102 -1.22 4.88 -8.05
CA PRO A 102 -2.00 4.54 -9.22
C PRO A 102 -1.10 4.17 -10.40
N GLN A 103 -1.35 3.03 -11.02
CA GLN A 103 -0.58 2.53 -12.16
C GLN A 103 -1.51 2.00 -13.25
N TYR A 104 -0.96 1.76 -14.43
CA TYR A 104 -1.71 1.28 -15.59
C TYR A 104 -1.01 0.08 -16.23
N PRO A 105 -1.76 -0.96 -16.67
CA PRO A 105 -1.19 -2.08 -17.39
C PRO A 105 -0.39 -1.62 -18.63
N GLN A 106 0.66 -2.35 -18.95
CA GLN A 106 1.51 -2.08 -20.13
C GLN A 106 1.27 -3.06 -21.28
N ASP A 107 0.25 -3.88 -21.16
CA ASP A 107 -0.13 -4.92 -22.12
C ASP A 107 -1.11 -4.45 -23.19
N GLY A 108 -1.48 -3.18 -23.19
CA GLY A 108 -2.34 -2.56 -24.18
C GLY A 108 -1.61 -2.14 -25.47
N ALA A 109 -2.35 -1.91 -26.55
CA ALA A 109 -1.84 -1.30 -27.75
C ALA A 109 -1.26 0.09 -27.47
N PHE A 110 -0.32 0.55 -28.31
CA PHE A 110 0.30 1.86 -28.18
C PHE A 110 -0.75 2.97 -28.00
N GLY A 111 -0.65 3.71 -26.88
CA GLY A 111 -1.61 4.76 -26.51
C GLY A 111 -2.84 4.29 -25.71
N ALA A 112 -3.06 3.00 -25.58
CA ALA A 112 -4.14 2.47 -24.73
C ALA A 112 -3.67 2.32 -23.29
N ARG A 113 -4.25 3.08 -22.36
CA ARG A 113 -3.89 3.03 -20.93
C ARG A 113 -4.76 2.08 -20.18
N GLY A 114 -5.45 1.23 -20.47
CA GLY A 114 -6.27 0.33 -19.64
C GLY A 114 -6.88 0.99 -18.38
N LYS A 115 -7.45 0.21 -17.53
CA LYS A 115 -8.01 0.65 -16.25
C LYS A 115 -6.91 0.84 -15.20
N MET A 116 -7.05 1.87 -14.36
CA MET A 116 -6.12 2.12 -13.26
C MET A 116 -6.12 0.97 -12.26
N ASP A 117 -4.93 0.66 -11.74
CA ASP A 117 -4.75 -0.30 -10.66
C ASP A 117 -3.88 0.30 -9.54
N LYS A 118 -4.18 -0.06 -8.30
CA LYS A 118 -3.41 0.30 -7.11
C LYS A 118 -3.71 -0.67 -5.97
N CYS A 119 -2.94 -0.57 -4.88
CA CYS A 119 -3.21 -1.32 -3.66
C CYS A 119 -4.63 -1.08 -3.15
N THR A 120 -5.35 -2.15 -2.85
CA THR A 120 -6.70 -2.14 -2.26
C THR A 120 -6.69 -2.44 -0.75
N PHE A 121 -5.55 -2.54 -0.11
CA PHE A 121 -5.38 -3.02 1.26
C PHE A 121 -5.90 -4.46 1.47
N CYS A 122 -6.06 -5.22 0.40
CA CYS A 122 -6.76 -6.50 0.36
C CYS A 122 -8.21 -6.42 0.90
N ALA A 123 -8.89 -5.30 0.63
CA ALA A 123 -10.27 -5.04 1.05
C ALA A 123 -11.31 -5.35 -0.03
N GLY A 124 -10.92 -6.02 -1.12
CA GLY A 124 -11.82 -6.31 -2.23
C GLY A 124 -12.15 -5.10 -3.10
N GLY A 125 -13.29 -5.11 -3.75
CA GLY A 125 -13.82 -4.07 -4.63
C GLY A 125 -15.16 -3.49 -4.16
N PRO A 126 -15.88 -2.78 -5.04
CA PRO A 126 -17.12 -2.10 -4.66
C PRO A 126 -18.30 -3.04 -4.41
N GLU A 127 -18.31 -4.20 -5.03
CA GLU A 127 -19.39 -5.16 -4.89
C GLU A 127 -19.05 -6.23 -3.84
N GLU A 128 -19.97 -6.52 -2.94
CA GLU A 128 -19.77 -7.52 -1.88
C GLU A 128 -20.21 -8.93 -2.30
N ASP A 129 -20.56 -9.11 -3.58
CA ASP A 129 -21.15 -10.35 -4.08
C ASP A 129 -20.17 -11.53 -4.17
N ASN A 130 -18.86 -11.28 -4.03
CA ASN A 130 -17.80 -12.27 -4.21
C ASN A 130 -17.89 -13.07 -5.52
N SER A 131 -18.48 -12.48 -6.56
CA SER A 131 -18.52 -13.08 -7.89
C SER A 131 -17.11 -13.31 -8.43
N GLN A 132 -16.95 -14.28 -9.34
CA GLN A 132 -15.63 -14.52 -9.94
C GLN A 132 -15.12 -13.27 -10.66
N ALA A 133 -16.00 -12.52 -11.30
CA ALA A 133 -15.65 -11.28 -11.98
C ALA A 133 -15.10 -10.21 -11.00
N GLU A 134 -15.66 -10.11 -9.81
CA GLU A 134 -15.19 -9.18 -8.77
C GLU A 134 -13.86 -9.65 -8.18
N LEU A 135 -13.73 -10.94 -7.91
CA LEU A 135 -12.47 -11.54 -7.44
C LEU A 135 -11.33 -11.34 -8.44
N ASP A 136 -11.59 -11.50 -9.73
CA ASP A 136 -10.60 -11.29 -10.80
C ASP A 136 -10.13 -9.83 -10.89
N LYS A 137 -11.03 -8.87 -10.64
CA LYS A 137 -10.71 -7.44 -10.69
C LYS A 137 -9.93 -6.94 -9.46
N TYR A 138 -10.32 -7.35 -8.28
CA TYR A 138 -9.86 -6.73 -7.02
C TYR A 138 -9.18 -7.70 -6.07
N GLY A 139 -9.41 -9.00 -6.25
CA GLY A 139 -8.99 -10.04 -5.32
C GLY A 139 -9.95 -10.16 -4.12
N ARG A 140 -9.63 -11.10 -3.26
CA ARG A 140 -10.44 -11.44 -2.07
C ARG A 140 -10.44 -10.31 -1.04
N ASN A 141 -11.59 -10.10 -0.37
CA ASN A 141 -11.68 -9.19 0.77
C ASN A 141 -11.18 -9.89 2.05
N ARG A 142 -9.87 -9.78 2.31
CA ARG A 142 -9.23 -10.36 3.49
C ARG A 142 -9.57 -9.62 4.79
N LEU A 143 -9.85 -8.31 4.70
CA LEU A 143 -10.23 -7.53 5.88
C LEU A 143 -11.57 -7.99 6.45
N ALA A 144 -12.55 -8.26 5.59
CA ALA A 144 -13.83 -8.84 6.02
C ALA A 144 -13.69 -10.23 6.66
N GLU A 145 -12.64 -10.97 6.28
CA GLU A 145 -12.29 -12.25 6.91
C GLU A 145 -11.50 -12.09 8.23
N GLY A 146 -11.27 -10.86 8.70
CA GLY A 146 -10.46 -10.57 9.88
C GLY A 146 -8.96 -10.85 9.71
N LYS A 147 -8.48 -10.92 8.47
CA LYS A 147 -7.08 -11.22 8.12
C LYS A 147 -6.31 -9.95 7.76
N LEU A 148 -5.01 -9.96 8.00
CA LEU A 148 -4.12 -8.91 7.53
C LEU A 148 -3.98 -8.94 5.99
N PRO A 149 -3.64 -7.81 5.36
CA PRO A 149 -3.16 -7.82 3.98
C PRO A 149 -2.03 -8.82 3.80
N LEU A 150 -2.09 -9.65 2.75
CA LEU A 150 -1.17 -10.78 2.58
C LEU A 150 0.31 -10.35 2.58
N CYS A 151 0.61 -9.18 2.01
CA CYS A 151 1.97 -8.64 1.99
C CYS A 151 2.55 -8.40 3.40
N ALA A 152 1.74 -8.02 4.39
CA ALA A 152 2.17 -7.87 5.78
C ALA A 152 2.25 -9.21 6.50
N GLU A 153 1.30 -10.10 6.24
CA GLU A 153 1.30 -11.46 6.78
C GLU A 153 2.55 -12.25 6.36
N MET A 154 2.92 -12.18 5.08
CA MET A 154 4.06 -12.88 4.49
C MET A 154 5.41 -12.21 4.76
N CYS A 155 5.44 -11.05 5.42
CA CYS A 155 6.70 -10.40 5.79
C CYS A 155 7.43 -11.21 6.86
N SER A 156 8.52 -11.89 6.49
CA SER A 156 9.27 -12.79 7.37
C SER A 156 9.85 -12.10 8.59
N THR A 157 10.41 -10.91 8.41
CA THR A 157 10.99 -10.10 9.49
C THR A 157 9.96 -9.26 10.25
N LYS A 158 8.69 -9.28 9.80
CA LYS A 158 7.63 -8.39 10.31
C LYS A 158 8.03 -6.91 10.27
N ALA A 159 8.83 -6.52 9.29
CA ALA A 159 9.14 -5.14 8.98
C ALA A 159 7.88 -4.39 8.52
N LEU A 160 7.09 -5.00 7.64
CA LEU A 160 5.84 -4.43 7.16
C LEU A 160 4.70 -4.74 8.14
N LEU A 161 4.17 -3.69 8.75
CA LEU A 161 3.00 -3.73 9.62
C LEU A 161 1.78 -3.23 8.85
N ALA A 162 0.62 -3.79 9.12
CA ALA A 162 -0.65 -3.37 8.55
C ALA A 162 -1.79 -3.63 9.54
N GLY A 163 -2.83 -2.84 9.49
CA GLY A 163 -4.01 -2.96 10.33
C GLY A 163 -4.46 -1.61 10.89
N ASP A 164 -5.11 -1.65 12.04
CA ASP A 164 -5.50 -0.46 12.79
C ASP A 164 -4.29 0.46 13.03
N GLY A 165 -4.43 1.73 12.63
CA GLY A 165 -3.33 2.69 12.69
C GLY A 165 -2.77 2.93 14.08
N ASP A 166 -3.64 2.94 15.10
CA ASP A 166 -3.22 3.15 16.49
C ASP A 166 -2.44 1.93 17.00
N ILE A 167 -2.94 0.73 16.74
CA ILE A 167 -2.24 -0.52 17.11
C ILE A 167 -0.89 -0.62 16.40
N VAL A 168 -0.85 -0.30 15.10
CA VAL A 168 0.39 -0.33 14.31
C VAL A 168 1.40 0.70 14.84
N ALA A 169 0.95 1.91 15.19
CA ALA A 169 1.79 2.96 15.77
C ALA A 169 2.35 2.54 17.13
N ASP A 170 1.54 1.98 18.01
CA ASP A 170 1.98 1.54 19.36
C ASP A 170 2.98 0.37 19.27
N LEU A 171 2.75 -0.56 18.36
CA LEU A 171 3.69 -1.65 18.10
C LEU A 171 5.05 -1.11 17.61
N PHE A 172 5.03 -0.16 16.69
CA PHE A 172 6.25 0.46 16.19
C PHE A 172 6.97 1.26 17.28
N ARG A 173 6.24 2.07 18.06
CA ARG A 173 6.77 2.79 19.23
C ARG A 173 7.49 1.85 20.19
N SER A 174 6.86 0.72 20.52
CA SER A 174 7.46 -0.30 21.38
C SER A 174 8.77 -0.87 20.84
N ARG A 175 8.89 -1.00 19.51
CA ARG A 175 10.15 -1.43 18.86
C ARG A 175 11.23 -0.38 18.96
N VAL A 176 10.90 0.91 18.73
CA VAL A 176 11.85 2.03 18.84
C VAL A 176 12.41 2.11 20.26
N VAL A 177 11.54 2.02 21.27
CA VAL A 177 11.97 2.03 22.69
C VAL A 177 12.91 0.88 23.01
N ARG A 178 12.61 -0.34 22.55
CA ARG A 178 13.48 -1.52 22.76
C ARG A 178 14.85 -1.40 22.09
N ARG A 179 14.99 -0.56 21.07
CA ARG A 179 16.27 -0.25 20.41
C ARG A 179 17.04 0.86 21.12
N GLY A 180 16.56 1.38 22.25
CA GLY A 180 17.14 2.49 22.98
C GLY A 180 16.67 3.87 22.56
N GLY A 181 15.67 3.95 21.66
CA GLY A 181 14.99 5.20 21.35
C GLY A 181 14.17 5.69 22.56
N ARG A 182 14.12 7.01 22.74
CA ARG A 182 13.30 7.61 23.78
C ARG A 182 11.84 7.73 23.33
N PRO A 183 10.87 7.46 24.22
CA PRO A 183 9.45 7.57 23.87
C PRO A 183 9.01 8.99 23.50
N ASP A 184 9.67 10.00 24.04
CA ASP A 184 9.39 11.42 23.85
C ASP A 184 9.87 11.97 22.52
N ASN A 185 10.89 11.38 21.92
CA ASN A 185 11.44 11.82 20.65
C ASN A 185 11.32 10.78 19.51
N TRP A 186 10.74 9.59 19.80
CA TRP A 186 10.53 8.53 18.82
C TRP A 186 11.81 8.02 18.13
N GLY A 187 12.97 8.29 18.69
CA GLY A 187 14.27 7.99 18.08
C GLY A 187 14.75 9.03 17.06
N TRP A 188 14.09 10.18 16.96
CA TRP A 188 14.46 11.25 16.04
C TRP A 188 15.81 11.89 16.35
N ASP A 189 16.26 11.84 17.60
CA ASP A 189 17.56 12.35 18.04
C ASP A 189 18.75 11.66 17.35
N THR A 190 18.56 10.46 16.80
CA THR A 190 19.57 9.77 15.98
C THR A 190 19.49 10.15 14.51
N ALA A 191 18.32 10.58 14.02
CA ALA A 191 18.09 10.96 12.63
C ALA A 191 18.55 12.40 12.32
N TYR A 192 18.68 13.25 13.33
CA TYR A 192 19.02 14.67 13.19
C TYR A 192 20.25 15.08 14.01
N LYS A 193 21.15 14.15 14.30
CA LYS A 193 22.48 14.51 14.81
C LYS A 193 23.31 14.99 13.63
N ASP A 194 23.55 16.31 13.61
CA ASP A 194 24.57 16.92 12.78
C ASP A 194 26.00 16.43 13.17
#